data_6a63f4b909ebe668b789ac17a419e718
#
_entry.id   6a63f4b909ebe668b789ac17a419e718
#
_cell.length_a   1.000
_cell.length_b   1.000
_cell.length_c   1.000
_cell.angle_alpha   90.00
_cell.angle_beta   90.00
_cell.angle_gamma   90.00
#
_symmetry.space_group_name_H-M   'P 1'
#
loop_
_entity.id
_entity.type
_entity.pdbx_description
1 polymer ?
#
loop_
_entity_poly.entity_id
_entity_poly.type
_entity_poly.pdbx_seq_one_letter_code
_entity_poly.pdbx_strand_id
1 'polypeptide(L)'
;STVSLQATGKHKVIIIDEADNTTNDVQLLLRAFTEEFSGNCRFIFTCNFKNKIIEPLHSRCAVVEFSIGGKQKPLIASQFFKRIQTILDQEGVKYEPKVLVELINKHFPDWRRVLNECQRYSAGGQIDSGILAHFSDVKVNDLVKKLKDKDFPEVRKWIVNNLDNDTNVLLRRIYDACYDALVPNSIPAAVLCLAKYQYQMAFVADQEINMLAC
;
A
#
# COMPACT_ATOMS: atom_id res chain seq x y z
N SER A 1 32.71 5.25 -16.27
CA SER A 1 32.29 5.60 -17.64
C SER A 1 31.41 6.81 -17.60
N THR A 2 31.94 7.93 -18.03
CA THR A 2 31.20 9.20 -18.12
C THR A 2 30.24 9.11 -19.30
N VAL A 3 28.98 8.85 -19.05
CA VAL A 3 27.95 9.04 -20.07
C VAL A 3 27.70 10.54 -20.19
N SER A 4 28.32 11.15 -21.18
CA SER A 4 28.06 12.54 -21.56
C SER A 4 26.76 12.59 -22.34
N LEU A 5 25.65 12.70 -21.65
CA LEU A 5 24.41 13.18 -22.25
C LEU A 5 24.57 14.69 -22.41
N GLN A 6 24.63 15.16 -23.64
CA GLN A 6 24.58 16.59 -23.95
C GLN A 6 23.19 17.11 -23.51
N ALA A 7 23.14 17.64 -22.30
CA ALA A 7 21.96 18.39 -21.86
C ALA A 7 22.05 19.80 -22.43
N THR A 8 21.01 20.26 -23.08
CA THR A 8 20.81 21.63 -23.55
C THR A 8 20.69 22.64 -22.40
N GLY A 9 20.76 22.21 -21.14
CA GLY A 9 20.69 22.99 -19.91
C GLY A 9 22.01 23.02 -19.14
N LYS A 10 22.14 24.03 -18.24
CA LYS A 10 23.34 24.22 -17.41
C LYS A 10 23.60 23.10 -16.39
N HIS A 11 22.58 22.28 -16.03
CA HIS A 11 22.69 21.26 -14.98
C HIS A 11 22.07 19.94 -15.43
N LYS A 12 22.71 18.84 -15.05
CA LYS A 12 22.15 17.49 -15.16
C LYS A 12 21.22 17.26 -13.94
N VAL A 13 20.11 16.57 -14.14
CA VAL A 13 19.21 16.15 -13.05
C VAL A 13 19.37 14.65 -12.87
N ILE A 14 19.69 14.25 -11.64
CA ILE A 14 19.83 12.85 -11.23
C ILE A 14 18.65 12.56 -10.27
N ILE A 15 17.82 11.60 -10.65
CA ILE A 15 16.67 11.17 -9.84
C ILE A 15 17.04 9.83 -9.20
N ILE A 16 16.98 9.77 -7.87
CA ILE A 16 17.18 8.56 -7.08
C ILE A 16 15.83 8.21 -6.48
N ASP A 17 15.19 7.23 -7.12
CA ASP A 17 13.88 6.75 -6.72
C ASP A 17 14.02 5.77 -5.56
N GLU A 18 13.06 5.80 -4.61
CA GLU A 18 13.04 4.95 -3.42
C GLU A 18 14.34 5.01 -2.60
N ALA A 19 14.87 6.21 -2.37
CA ALA A 19 16.12 6.42 -1.63
C ALA A 19 16.10 5.85 -0.20
N ASP A 20 14.92 5.68 0.39
CA ASP A 20 14.70 5.05 1.70
C ASP A 20 14.98 3.54 1.72
N ASN A 21 15.17 2.90 0.57
CA ASN A 21 15.62 1.51 0.44
C ASN A 21 17.14 1.38 0.34
N THR A 22 17.87 2.50 0.33
CA THR A 22 19.34 2.48 0.32
C THR A 22 19.91 2.34 1.73
N THR A 23 21.11 1.75 1.85
CA THR A 23 21.81 1.66 3.13
C THR A 23 22.33 3.03 3.60
N ASN A 24 22.59 3.16 4.90
CA ASN A 24 23.14 4.40 5.45
C ASN A 24 24.47 4.81 4.79
N ASP A 25 25.33 3.83 4.45
CA ASP A 25 26.62 4.10 3.79
C ASP A 25 26.41 4.68 2.39
N VAL A 26 25.46 4.15 1.63
CA VAL A 26 25.08 4.69 0.32
C VAL A 26 24.52 6.10 0.46
N GLN A 27 23.69 6.35 1.46
CA GLN A 27 23.15 7.69 1.71
C GLN A 27 24.25 8.70 2.10
N LEU A 28 25.26 8.27 2.84
CA LEU A 28 26.43 9.10 3.15
C LEU A 28 27.26 9.43 1.90
N LEU A 29 27.42 8.48 0.98
CA LEU A 29 28.07 8.72 -0.33
C LEU A 29 27.23 9.69 -1.18
N LEU A 30 25.91 9.51 -1.21
CA LEU A 30 25.01 10.41 -1.93
C LEU A 30 25.07 11.83 -1.38
N ARG A 31 25.19 11.98 -0.06
CA ARG A 31 25.45 13.28 0.57
C ARG A 31 26.72 13.93 0.01
N ALA A 32 27.84 13.19 -0.03
CA ALA A 32 29.10 13.69 -0.58
C ALA A 32 28.93 14.12 -2.05
N PHE A 33 28.24 13.32 -2.85
CA PHE A 33 27.99 13.61 -4.27
C PHE A 33 27.14 14.87 -4.47
N THR A 34 26.15 15.11 -3.60
CA THR A 34 25.33 16.36 -3.68
C THR A 34 26.18 17.60 -3.49
N GLU A 35 27.23 17.53 -2.68
CA GLU A 35 28.19 18.63 -2.47
C GLU A 35 29.17 18.75 -3.64
N GLU A 36 29.84 17.66 -3.99
CA GLU A 36 30.90 17.60 -5.00
C GLU A 36 30.40 18.04 -6.39
N PHE A 37 29.22 17.56 -6.79
CA PHE A 37 28.65 17.82 -8.11
C PHE A 37 27.63 18.97 -8.14
N SER A 38 27.53 19.76 -7.08
CA SER A 38 26.56 20.87 -6.97
C SER A 38 26.64 21.89 -8.09
N GLY A 39 27.84 22.09 -8.70
CA GLY A 39 28.06 22.98 -9.82
C GLY A 39 27.38 22.55 -11.12
N ASN A 40 27.30 21.22 -11.36
CA ASN A 40 26.87 20.65 -12.63
C ASN A 40 25.63 19.75 -12.54
N CYS A 41 25.26 19.30 -11.34
CA CYS A 41 24.16 18.37 -11.12
C CYS A 41 23.15 18.92 -10.11
N ARG A 42 21.93 18.43 -10.26
CA ARG A 42 20.86 18.55 -9.24
C ARG A 42 20.35 17.15 -8.94
N PHE A 43 20.06 16.91 -7.66
CA PHE A 43 19.60 15.61 -7.19
C PHE A 43 18.15 15.72 -6.73
N ILE A 44 17.34 14.74 -7.10
CA ILE A 44 15.98 14.56 -6.63
C ILE A 44 15.92 13.18 -5.99
N PHE A 45 15.58 13.14 -4.72
CA PHE A 45 15.37 11.89 -3.99
C PHE A 45 13.88 11.69 -3.76
N THR A 46 13.35 10.53 -4.10
CA THR A 46 12.00 10.13 -3.71
C THR A 46 12.06 9.13 -2.57
N CYS A 47 11.11 9.19 -1.66
CA CYS A 47 10.99 8.21 -0.57
C CYS A 47 9.54 8.11 -0.09
N ASN A 48 9.18 6.95 0.45
CA ASN A 48 7.91 6.74 1.14
C ASN A 48 8.03 7.02 2.64
N PHE A 49 9.21 6.77 3.20
CA PHE A 49 9.48 6.89 4.64
C PHE A 49 10.61 7.90 4.88
N LYS A 50 10.23 9.13 5.14
CA LYS A 50 11.15 10.24 5.45
C LYS A 50 12.14 9.90 6.58
N ASN A 51 11.70 9.18 7.60
CA ASN A 51 12.51 8.78 8.73
C ASN A 51 13.61 7.74 8.43
N LYS A 52 13.58 7.13 7.24
CA LYS A 52 14.65 6.24 6.77
C LYS A 52 15.76 6.98 6.01
N ILE A 53 15.57 8.25 5.72
CA ILE A 53 16.61 9.09 5.12
C ILE A 53 17.43 9.71 6.25
N ILE A 54 18.75 9.63 6.15
CA ILE A 54 19.64 10.16 7.20
C ILE A 54 19.56 11.69 7.28
N GLU A 55 19.63 12.22 8.49
CA GLU A 55 19.56 13.65 8.74
C GLU A 55 20.58 14.50 7.92
N PRO A 56 21.84 14.07 7.73
CA PRO A 56 22.78 14.82 6.91
C PRO A 56 22.38 14.97 5.44
N LEU A 57 21.57 14.07 4.90
CA LEU A 57 21.01 14.19 3.55
C LEU A 57 19.78 15.09 3.53
N HIS A 58 18.91 14.97 4.54
CA HIS A 58 17.75 15.85 4.71
C HIS A 58 18.12 17.33 4.74
N SER A 59 19.13 17.69 5.53
CA SER A 59 19.56 19.08 5.71
C SER A 59 20.06 19.75 4.42
N ARG A 60 20.37 18.97 3.38
CA ARG A 60 20.83 19.43 2.07
C ARG A 60 19.76 19.50 1.01
N CYS A 61 18.56 19.03 1.31
CA CYS A 61 17.46 18.94 0.37
C CYS A 61 16.28 19.81 0.82
N ALA A 62 15.61 20.43 -0.14
CA ALA A 62 14.28 20.97 0.11
C ALA A 62 13.28 19.82 0.16
N VAL A 63 12.63 19.63 1.31
CA VAL A 63 11.65 18.56 1.49
C VAL A 63 10.27 18.99 1.02
N VAL A 64 9.70 18.21 0.10
CA VAL A 64 8.34 18.40 -0.39
C VAL A 64 7.52 17.15 -0.03
N GLU A 65 6.49 17.32 0.80
CA GLU A 65 5.61 16.23 1.21
C GLU A 65 4.34 16.20 0.35
N PHE A 66 4.11 15.07 -0.33
CA PHE A 66 2.90 14.82 -1.10
C PHE A 66 1.85 14.14 -0.23
N SER A 67 1.20 14.91 0.64
CA SER A 67 0.13 14.42 1.50
C SER A 67 -1.25 14.75 0.91
N ILE A 68 -2.17 13.79 0.98
CA ILE A 68 -3.55 13.97 0.52
C ILE A 68 -4.42 14.32 1.72
N GLY A 69 -4.84 15.58 1.82
CA GLY A 69 -5.79 16.02 2.83
C GLY A 69 -7.20 15.42 2.61
N GLY A 70 -7.95 15.20 3.69
CA GLY A 70 -9.28 14.60 3.63
C GLY A 70 -10.25 15.31 2.67
N LYS A 71 -10.16 16.64 2.56
CA LYS A 71 -10.97 17.44 1.64
C LYS A 71 -10.59 17.26 0.16
N GLN A 72 -9.34 16.86 -0.12
CA GLN A 72 -8.85 16.67 -1.48
C GLN A 72 -9.15 15.26 -2.02
N LYS A 73 -9.37 14.29 -1.13
CA LYS A 73 -9.63 12.90 -1.50
C LYS A 73 -10.74 12.73 -2.55
N PRO A 74 -11.95 13.32 -2.39
CA PRO A 74 -13.02 13.15 -3.39
C PRO A 74 -12.67 13.76 -4.74
N LEU A 75 -11.98 14.92 -4.74
CA LEU A 75 -11.57 15.60 -5.96
C LEU A 75 -10.56 14.75 -6.75
N ILE A 76 -9.52 14.26 -6.06
CA ILE A 76 -8.48 13.43 -6.69
C ILE A 76 -9.07 12.11 -7.19
N ALA A 77 -9.95 11.46 -6.40
CA ALA A 77 -10.64 10.24 -6.81
C ALA A 77 -11.51 10.48 -8.06
N SER A 78 -12.22 11.60 -8.15
CA SER A 78 -13.02 11.97 -9.32
C SER A 78 -12.16 12.21 -10.57
N GLN A 79 -11.02 12.89 -10.43
CA GLN A 79 -10.08 13.10 -11.54
C GLN A 79 -9.51 11.77 -12.04
N PHE A 80 -9.14 10.90 -11.10
CA PHE A 80 -8.61 9.58 -11.45
C PHE A 80 -9.68 8.68 -12.08
N PHE A 81 -10.93 8.75 -11.61
CA PHE A 81 -12.05 8.05 -12.23
C PHE A 81 -12.19 8.43 -13.72
N LYS A 82 -12.19 9.73 -14.05
CA LYS A 82 -12.24 10.20 -15.44
C LYS A 82 -11.05 9.68 -16.26
N ARG A 83 -9.86 9.64 -15.65
CA ARG A 83 -8.66 9.12 -16.32
C ARG A 83 -8.77 7.63 -16.63
N ILE A 84 -9.27 6.82 -15.69
CA ILE A 84 -9.50 5.39 -15.91
C ILE A 84 -10.53 5.18 -17.02
N GLN A 85 -11.64 5.91 -17.02
CA GLN A 85 -12.64 5.83 -18.08
C GLN A 85 -12.00 6.05 -19.45
N THR A 86 -11.20 7.13 -19.59
CA THR A 86 -10.48 7.42 -20.84
C THR A 86 -9.58 6.24 -21.28
N ILE A 87 -8.87 5.62 -20.34
CA ILE A 87 -7.98 4.49 -20.62
C ILE A 87 -8.81 3.28 -21.08
N LEU A 88 -9.87 2.92 -20.36
CA LEU A 88 -10.70 1.77 -20.68
C LEU A 88 -11.43 1.94 -22.02
N ASP A 89 -11.89 3.16 -22.32
CA ASP A 89 -12.51 3.49 -23.61
C ASP A 89 -11.49 3.35 -24.76
N GLN A 90 -10.25 3.79 -24.57
CA GLN A 90 -9.17 3.65 -25.56
C GLN A 90 -8.80 2.17 -25.80
N GLU A 91 -8.81 1.34 -24.76
CA GLU A 91 -8.53 -0.09 -24.82
C GLU A 91 -9.76 -0.91 -25.26
N GLY A 92 -10.93 -0.28 -25.48
CA GLY A 92 -12.16 -0.93 -25.87
C GLY A 92 -12.77 -1.87 -24.82
N VAL A 93 -12.42 -1.69 -23.55
CA VAL A 93 -12.89 -2.51 -22.45
C VAL A 93 -14.24 -1.99 -21.94
N LYS A 94 -15.24 -2.88 -21.88
CA LYS A 94 -16.55 -2.56 -21.30
C LYS A 94 -16.47 -2.54 -19.77
N TYR A 95 -17.12 -1.59 -19.14
CA TYR A 95 -17.10 -1.45 -17.68
C TYR A 95 -18.40 -0.89 -17.11
N GLU A 96 -18.69 -1.23 -15.86
CA GLU A 96 -19.76 -0.61 -15.08
C GLU A 96 -19.18 0.54 -14.25
N PRO A 97 -19.67 1.79 -14.37
CA PRO A 97 -19.13 2.96 -13.63
C PRO A 97 -19.16 2.77 -12.11
N LYS A 98 -20.18 2.11 -11.57
CA LYS A 98 -20.30 1.84 -10.13
C LYS A 98 -19.16 0.97 -9.61
N VAL A 99 -18.79 -0.05 -10.36
CA VAL A 99 -17.69 -0.97 -10.02
C VAL A 99 -16.36 -0.23 -9.97
N LEU A 100 -16.11 0.67 -10.94
CA LEU A 100 -14.90 1.50 -10.93
C LEU A 100 -14.83 2.43 -9.72
N VAL A 101 -15.96 3.01 -9.31
CA VAL A 101 -16.01 3.88 -8.11
C VAL A 101 -15.66 3.07 -6.86
N GLU A 102 -16.21 1.88 -6.70
CA GLU A 102 -15.91 1.00 -5.57
C GLU A 102 -14.45 0.56 -5.56
N LEU A 103 -13.91 0.20 -6.73
CA LEU A 103 -12.50 -0.18 -6.89
C LEU A 103 -11.57 0.97 -6.49
N ILE A 104 -11.85 2.19 -6.94
CA ILE A 104 -11.09 3.38 -6.58
C ILE A 104 -11.16 3.63 -5.08
N ASN A 105 -12.36 3.61 -4.48
CA ASN A 105 -12.54 3.86 -3.06
C ASN A 105 -11.79 2.84 -2.19
N LYS A 106 -11.77 1.57 -2.63
CA LYS A 106 -11.12 0.48 -1.92
C LYS A 106 -9.60 0.61 -1.89
N HIS A 107 -8.99 0.99 -3.02
CA HIS A 107 -7.54 1.02 -3.17
C HIS A 107 -6.92 2.42 -3.07
N PHE A 108 -7.74 3.45 -2.82
CA PHE A 108 -7.22 4.81 -2.65
C PHE A 108 -6.18 4.88 -1.54
N PRO A 109 -5.00 5.49 -1.74
CA PRO A 109 -4.56 6.25 -2.92
C PRO A 109 -3.68 5.44 -3.90
N ASP A 110 -3.69 4.12 -3.86
CA ASP A 110 -2.86 3.24 -4.70
C ASP A 110 -3.46 3.11 -6.12
N TRP A 111 -3.15 4.09 -6.97
CA TRP A 111 -3.61 4.13 -8.37
C TRP A 111 -3.05 3.00 -9.22
N ARG A 112 -1.83 2.56 -8.93
CA ARG A 112 -1.20 1.44 -9.65
C ARG A 112 -1.99 0.16 -9.43
N ARG A 113 -2.38 -0.10 -8.20
CA ARG A 113 -3.20 -1.25 -7.86
C ARG A 113 -4.57 -1.21 -8.55
N VAL A 114 -5.21 -0.04 -8.59
CA VAL A 114 -6.48 0.11 -9.32
C VAL A 114 -6.32 -0.23 -10.80
N LEU A 115 -5.27 0.26 -11.46
CA LEU A 115 -5.00 -0.04 -12.87
C LEU A 115 -4.70 -1.51 -13.10
N ASN A 116 -3.89 -2.14 -12.24
CA ASN A 116 -3.58 -3.57 -12.33
C ASN A 116 -4.84 -4.43 -12.16
N GLU A 117 -5.74 -4.06 -11.24
CA GLU A 117 -7.03 -4.74 -11.08
C GLU A 117 -7.90 -4.56 -12.33
N CYS A 118 -8.01 -3.34 -12.86
CA CYS A 118 -8.73 -3.11 -14.12
C CYS A 118 -8.15 -3.96 -15.25
N GLN A 119 -6.84 -4.04 -15.40
CA GLN A 119 -6.17 -4.86 -16.42
C GLN A 119 -6.44 -6.35 -16.21
N ARG A 120 -6.36 -6.84 -14.97
CA ARG A 120 -6.65 -8.25 -14.66
C ARG A 120 -8.08 -8.63 -15.04
N TYR A 121 -9.04 -7.77 -14.75
CA TYR A 121 -10.45 -8.05 -15.04
C TYR A 121 -10.82 -7.82 -16.51
N SER A 122 -10.12 -6.94 -17.21
CA SER A 122 -10.32 -6.75 -18.66
C SER A 122 -10.01 -8.01 -19.47
N ALA A 123 -9.17 -8.92 -18.96
CA ALA A 123 -8.91 -10.21 -19.58
C ALA A 123 -10.17 -11.09 -19.69
N GLY A 124 -11.18 -10.88 -18.84
CA GLY A 124 -12.51 -11.50 -18.93
C GLY A 124 -13.46 -10.82 -19.93
N GLY A 125 -13.00 -9.74 -20.59
CA GLY A 125 -13.73 -8.98 -21.61
C GLY A 125 -14.62 -7.86 -21.06
N GLN A 126 -14.90 -7.84 -19.77
CA GLN A 126 -15.79 -6.85 -19.17
C GLN A 126 -15.49 -6.68 -17.66
N ILE A 127 -15.56 -5.43 -17.19
CA ILE A 127 -15.44 -5.08 -15.77
C ILE A 127 -16.85 -4.86 -15.22
N ASP A 128 -17.41 -5.87 -14.56
CA ASP A 128 -18.77 -5.88 -14.02
C ASP A 128 -18.83 -6.16 -12.52
N SER A 129 -20.05 -6.20 -11.98
CA SER A 129 -20.29 -6.44 -10.55
C SER A 129 -19.85 -7.84 -10.06
N GLY A 130 -19.61 -8.81 -10.94
CA GLY A 130 -19.02 -10.10 -10.60
C GLY A 130 -17.63 -9.96 -9.95
N ILE A 131 -16.93 -8.88 -10.29
CA ILE A 131 -15.64 -8.50 -9.68
C ILE A 131 -15.79 -8.14 -8.21
N LEU A 132 -16.91 -7.51 -7.85
CA LEU A 132 -17.17 -7.12 -6.47
C LEU A 132 -17.38 -8.32 -5.56
N ALA A 133 -17.81 -9.46 -6.10
CA ALA A 133 -17.92 -10.72 -5.35
C ALA A 133 -16.53 -11.25 -4.92
N HIS A 134 -15.49 -11.01 -5.72
CA HIS A 134 -14.10 -11.27 -5.34
C HIS A 134 -13.52 -10.20 -4.39
N PHE A 135 -14.18 -9.03 -4.32
CA PHE A 135 -13.91 -7.99 -3.34
C PHE A 135 -14.73 -8.15 -2.07
N SER A 136 -15.38 -9.30 -1.87
CA SER A 136 -16.12 -9.52 -0.64
C SER A 136 -15.22 -9.07 0.50
N ASP A 137 -15.62 -7.99 1.13
CA ASP A 137 -14.94 -7.51 2.33
C ASP A 137 -14.79 -8.71 3.23
N VAL A 138 -13.54 -9.02 3.54
CA VAL A 138 -13.25 -10.02 4.57
C VAL A 138 -14.13 -9.61 5.74
N LYS A 139 -15.21 -10.36 5.97
CA LYS A 139 -16.19 -10.01 7.00
C LYS A 139 -15.59 -10.33 8.35
N VAL A 140 -14.66 -9.47 8.79
CA VAL A 140 -14.01 -9.60 10.09
C VAL A 140 -15.05 -9.66 11.21
N ASN A 141 -16.20 -9.02 11.04
CA ASN A 141 -17.32 -9.12 11.97
C ASN A 141 -17.83 -10.56 12.14
N ASP A 142 -17.81 -11.37 11.07
CA ASP A 142 -18.18 -12.80 11.16
C ASP A 142 -17.12 -13.57 11.95
N LEU A 143 -15.84 -13.27 11.80
CA LEU A 143 -14.77 -13.83 12.62
C LEU A 143 -14.95 -13.47 14.09
N VAL A 144 -15.17 -12.19 14.40
CA VAL A 144 -15.38 -11.71 15.77
C VAL A 144 -16.57 -12.40 16.43
N LYS A 145 -17.66 -12.62 15.68
CA LYS A 145 -18.82 -13.37 16.19
C LYS A 145 -18.45 -14.81 16.53
N LYS A 146 -17.78 -15.51 15.61
CA LYS A 146 -17.35 -16.91 15.81
C LYS A 146 -16.38 -17.03 16.99
N LEU A 147 -15.49 -16.06 17.19
CA LEU A 147 -14.60 -16.00 18.34
C LEU A 147 -15.38 -15.80 19.66
N LYS A 148 -16.39 -14.94 19.68
CA LYS A 148 -17.27 -14.75 20.85
C LYS A 148 -18.05 -16.02 21.18
N ASP A 149 -18.51 -16.73 20.16
CA ASP A 149 -19.25 -17.99 20.28
C ASP A 149 -18.30 -19.17 20.62
N LYS A 150 -16.98 -18.95 20.62
CA LYS A 150 -15.93 -19.97 20.86
C LYS A 150 -16.02 -21.16 19.89
N ASP A 151 -16.48 -20.92 18.67
CA ASP A 151 -16.61 -21.92 17.61
C ASP A 151 -15.30 -22.05 16.83
N PHE A 152 -14.34 -22.78 17.38
CA PHE A 152 -13.02 -22.96 16.79
C PHE A 152 -13.05 -23.61 15.40
N PRO A 153 -13.86 -24.62 15.08
CA PRO A 153 -13.98 -25.18 13.74
C PRO A 153 -14.36 -24.12 12.70
N GLU A 154 -15.32 -23.25 12.99
CA GLU A 154 -15.76 -22.21 12.09
C GLU A 154 -14.74 -21.04 12.01
N VAL A 155 -14.00 -20.75 13.08
CA VAL A 155 -12.86 -19.83 13.05
C VAL A 155 -11.78 -20.33 12.09
N ARG A 156 -11.40 -21.61 12.20
CA ARG A 156 -10.43 -22.23 11.30
C ARG A 156 -10.87 -22.15 9.84
N LYS A 157 -12.12 -22.53 9.56
CA LYS A 157 -12.67 -22.46 8.21
C LYS A 157 -12.67 -21.04 7.64
N TRP A 158 -12.98 -20.05 8.48
CA TRP A 158 -12.92 -18.66 8.07
C TRP A 158 -11.49 -18.24 7.71
N ILE A 159 -10.48 -18.63 8.51
CA ILE A 159 -9.08 -18.32 8.25
C ILE A 159 -8.64 -18.95 6.92
N VAL A 160 -8.88 -20.26 6.73
CA VAL A 160 -8.53 -20.97 5.49
C VAL A 160 -9.11 -20.28 4.26
N ASN A 161 -10.37 -19.86 4.32
CA ASN A 161 -11.04 -19.17 3.21
C ASN A 161 -10.51 -17.75 2.95
N ASN A 162 -9.71 -17.18 3.86
CA ASN A 162 -9.18 -15.83 3.74
C ASN A 162 -7.65 -15.76 3.69
N LEU A 163 -6.95 -16.90 3.67
CA LEU A 163 -5.48 -16.94 3.58
C LEU A 163 -4.92 -16.36 2.26
N ASP A 164 -5.70 -16.36 1.19
CA ASP A 164 -5.32 -15.76 -0.09
C ASP A 164 -5.22 -14.22 -0.03
N ASN A 165 -5.73 -13.60 1.04
CA ASN A 165 -5.57 -12.18 1.28
C ASN A 165 -4.19 -11.87 1.89
N ASP A 166 -3.70 -10.65 1.66
CA ASP A 166 -2.50 -10.18 2.35
C ASP A 166 -2.72 -10.22 3.87
N THR A 167 -1.93 -11.03 4.54
CA THR A 167 -2.06 -11.33 5.96
C THR A 167 -1.86 -10.09 6.84
N ASN A 168 -1.01 -9.14 6.42
CA ASN A 168 -0.83 -7.86 7.13
C ASN A 168 -2.10 -7.02 7.06
N VAL A 169 -2.76 -6.99 5.90
CA VAL A 169 -4.04 -6.31 5.72
C VAL A 169 -5.11 -6.96 6.57
N LEU A 170 -5.10 -8.28 6.64
CA LEU A 170 -6.06 -9.05 7.46
C LEU A 170 -5.87 -8.75 8.94
N LEU A 171 -4.65 -8.82 9.47
CA LEU A 171 -4.33 -8.47 10.85
C LEU A 171 -4.69 -7.01 11.18
N ARG A 172 -4.46 -6.09 10.26
CA ARG A 172 -4.85 -4.69 10.43
C ARG A 172 -6.36 -4.54 10.58
N ARG A 173 -7.15 -5.24 9.78
CA ARG A 173 -8.62 -5.22 9.88
C ARG A 173 -9.13 -5.87 11.17
N ILE A 174 -8.48 -6.95 11.62
CA ILE A 174 -8.78 -7.58 12.92
C ILE A 174 -8.49 -6.58 14.04
N TYR A 175 -7.35 -5.90 13.99
CA TYR A 175 -6.99 -4.85 14.95
C TYR A 175 -8.06 -3.75 15.01
N ASP A 176 -8.49 -3.22 13.85
CA ASP A 176 -9.50 -2.17 13.79
C ASP A 176 -10.83 -2.66 14.38
N ALA A 177 -11.23 -3.91 14.11
CA ALA A 177 -12.44 -4.51 14.66
C ALA A 177 -12.36 -4.79 16.18
N CYS A 178 -11.17 -4.92 16.75
CA CYS A 178 -11.01 -5.10 18.20
C CYS A 178 -11.54 -3.91 19.00
N TYR A 179 -11.46 -2.69 18.46
CA TYR A 179 -11.96 -1.51 19.16
C TYR A 179 -13.48 -1.51 19.31
N ASP A 180 -14.21 -2.11 18.36
CA ASP A 180 -15.68 -2.21 18.40
C ASP A 180 -16.15 -3.47 19.15
N ALA A 181 -15.29 -4.48 19.23
CA ALA A 181 -15.65 -5.82 19.70
C ALA A 181 -15.25 -6.11 21.15
N LEU A 182 -14.19 -5.49 21.63
CA LEU A 182 -13.58 -5.77 22.95
C LEU A 182 -13.87 -4.63 23.96
N VAL A 183 -13.86 -5.02 25.22
CA VAL A 183 -13.88 -4.01 26.31
C VAL A 183 -12.55 -3.26 26.34
N PRO A 184 -12.53 -1.93 26.68
CA PRO A 184 -11.33 -1.10 26.62
C PRO A 184 -10.11 -1.70 27.35
N ASN A 185 -10.30 -2.36 28.47
CA ASN A 185 -9.22 -2.95 29.27
C ASN A 185 -8.55 -4.17 28.59
N SER A 186 -9.21 -4.80 27.59
CA SER A 186 -8.68 -5.97 26.88
C SER A 186 -7.94 -5.58 25.59
N ILE A 187 -8.12 -4.34 25.11
CA ILE A 187 -7.51 -3.86 23.85
C ILE A 187 -5.97 -3.96 23.90
N PRO A 188 -5.27 -3.50 24.98
CA PRO A 188 -3.81 -3.62 25.04
C PRO A 188 -3.28 -5.03 24.92
N ALA A 189 -3.97 -6.01 25.55
CA ALA A 189 -3.60 -7.41 25.45
C ALA A 189 -3.78 -7.96 24.02
N ALA A 190 -4.87 -7.60 23.34
CA ALA A 190 -5.10 -7.95 21.94
C ALA A 190 -4.04 -7.35 21.02
N VAL A 191 -3.63 -6.10 21.25
CA VAL A 191 -2.58 -5.44 20.47
C VAL A 191 -1.24 -6.18 20.62
N LEU A 192 -0.86 -6.57 21.83
CA LEU A 192 0.37 -7.34 22.08
C LEU A 192 0.32 -8.70 21.39
N CYS A 193 -0.83 -9.37 21.43
CA CYS A 193 -1.05 -10.63 20.74
C CYS A 193 -0.86 -10.47 19.23
N LEU A 194 -1.57 -9.54 18.60
CA LEU A 194 -1.48 -9.26 17.18
C LEU A 194 -0.06 -8.90 16.74
N ALA A 195 0.63 -8.02 17.50
CA ALA A 195 2.01 -7.62 17.19
C ALA A 195 2.98 -8.79 17.24
N LYS A 196 2.83 -9.69 18.22
CA LYS A 196 3.65 -10.92 18.34
C LYS A 196 3.49 -11.82 17.11
N TYR A 197 2.25 -12.11 16.72
CA TYR A 197 1.98 -13.01 15.60
C TYR A 197 2.26 -12.35 14.25
N GLN A 198 2.09 -11.03 14.12
CA GLN A 198 2.52 -10.29 12.95
C GLN A 198 4.03 -10.39 12.74
N TYR A 199 4.82 -10.26 13.80
CA TYR A 199 6.28 -10.46 13.74
C TYR A 199 6.64 -11.88 13.30
N GLN A 200 5.97 -12.88 13.88
CA GLN A 200 6.21 -14.28 13.54
C GLN A 200 5.87 -14.62 12.08
N MET A 201 4.89 -13.95 11.49
CA MET A 201 4.48 -14.17 10.09
C MET A 201 5.62 -14.05 9.07
N ALA A 202 6.62 -13.24 9.35
CA ALA A 202 7.78 -13.09 8.47
C ALA A 202 8.68 -14.35 8.42
N PHE A 203 8.53 -15.28 9.39
CA PHE A 203 9.46 -16.40 9.60
C PHE A 203 8.79 -17.77 9.61
N VAL A 204 7.45 -17.82 9.70
CA VAL A 204 6.74 -19.10 9.79
C VAL A 204 6.57 -19.75 8.42
N ALA A 205 6.70 -21.07 8.39
CA ALA A 205 6.47 -21.87 7.18
C ALA A 205 4.97 -22.02 6.86
N ASP A 206 4.12 -22.04 7.89
CA ASP A 206 2.67 -22.23 7.76
C ASP A 206 1.91 -21.05 8.36
N GLN A 207 1.31 -20.27 7.46
CA GLN A 207 0.56 -19.08 7.84
C GLN A 207 -0.80 -19.43 8.47
N GLU A 208 -1.42 -20.57 8.11
CA GLU A 208 -2.69 -21.03 8.71
C GLU A 208 -2.50 -21.25 10.20
N ILE A 209 -1.48 -22.03 10.57
CA ILE A 209 -1.19 -22.34 11.98
C ILE A 209 -0.92 -21.06 12.77
N ASN A 210 -0.14 -20.16 12.22
CA ASN A 210 0.21 -18.91 12.90
C ASN A 210 -1.01 -17.99 13.11
N MET A 211 -1.90 -17.90 12.10
CA MET A 211 -3.14 -17.13 12.21
C MET A 211 -4.13 -17.76 13.20
N LEU A 212 -4.20 -19.08 13.26
CA LEU A 212 -5.05 -19.79 14.23
C LEU A 212 -4.55 -19.65 15.67
N ALA A 213 -3.23 -19.54 15.84
CA ALA A 213 -2.62 -19.35 17.15
C ALA A 213 -2.74 -17.91 17.67
N CYS A 214 -3.00 -16.93 16.79
CA CYS A 214 -3.22 -15.53 17.12
C CYS A 214 -4.57 -15.31 17.77
#